data_e2cd98d93949f2225082c3e5b602560c
#
_entry.id   e2cd98d93949f2225082c3e5b602560c
#
_cell.length_a   1.000
_cell.length_b   1.000
_cell.length_c   1.000
_cell.angle_alpha   90.00
_cell.angle_beta   90.00
_cell.angle_gamma   90.00
#
_symmetry.space_group_name_H-M   'P 1'
#
loop_
_entity.id
_entity.type
_entity.pdbx_description
1 polymer ?
#
loop_
_entity_poly.entity_id
_entity_poly.type
_entity_poly.pdbx_seq_one_letter_code
_entity_poly.pdbx_strand_id
1 'polypeptide(L)'
;MTWQFVVAGFGVGVLVGMTGMGGGSLMTPILILVFGFDAKVAVGTDILHGAVFKSFGAMRHRMLGTVHARLALWMLLGSVPLSLVGVQIASSLGDGTDGTMTRIVGSALILGGVGFLVKTFLTGHADDAPFLLKPRDRVVAVAIGAIGGFVVGLTSVGSGTFFGLAMLLVYPLTARKIVGTDLLHAAALLWVAGASHLLHGNVDLHAIAWLLIGSIPGVLLGSQMSIKVPERALRVAFGVVLVLSGIKIVGVPQASLIVVIGLAVGALALVVYTARQLLSREVATSPK
;
A
#
# COMPACT_ATOMS: atom_id res chain seq x y z
N MET A 1 -11.82 22.91 -1.67
CA MET A 1 -11.24 21.59 -1.28
C MET A 1 -10.07 21.13 -2.17
N THR A 2 -9.76 21.79 -3.29
CA THR A 2 -8.75 21.32 -4.26
C THR A 2 -7.32 21.22 -3.73
N TRP A 3 -6.83 22.21 -2.98
CA TRP A 3 -5.48 22.22 -2.43
C TRP A 3 -5.26 21.12 -1.36
N GLN A 4 -6.33 20.71 -0.67
CA GLN A 4 -6.27 19.64 0.34
C GLN A 4 -5.94 18.29 -0.29
N PHE A 5 -6.47 18.00 -1.48
CA PHE A 5 -6.09 16.81 -2.25
C PHE A 5 -4.61 16.84 -2.65
N VAL A 6 -4.08 18.01 -3.05
CA VAL A 6 -2.66 18.16 -3.39
C VAL A 6 -1.79 17.84 -2.18
N VAL A 7 -2.12 18.39 -0.99
CA VAL A 7 -1.37 18.13 0.25
C VAL A 7 -1.45 16.66 0.65
N ALA A 8 -2.64 16.06 0.61
CA ALA A 8 -2.82 14.64 0.91
C ALA A 8 -2.04 13.75 -0.08
N GLY A 9 -2.15 14.05 -1.38
CA GLY A 9 -1.40 13.38 -2.44
C GLY A 9 0.11 13.50 -2.21
N PHE A 10 0.61 14.70 -1.91
CA PHE A 10 2.02 14.93 -1.62
C PHE A 10 2.51 14.11 -0.43
N GLY A 11 1.79 14.16 0.70
CA GLY A 11 2.12 13.40 1.90
C GLY A 11 2.17 11.90 1.64
N VAL A 12 1.11 11.34 1.01
CA VAL A 12 1.08 9.93 0.62
C VAL A 12 2.19 9.61 -0.38
N GLY A 13 2.40 10.46 -1.37
CA GLY A 13 3.47 10.30 -2.37
C GLY A 13 4.85 10.22 -1.72
N VAL A 14 5.19 11.15 -0.81
CA VAL A 14 6.46 11.12 -0.06
C VAL A 14 6.62 9.80 0.69
N LEU A 15 5.60 9.40 1.43
CA LEU A 15 5.62 8.17 2.23
C LEU A 15 5.81 6.93 1.34
N VAL A 16 5.13 6.86 0.20
CA VAL A 16 5.29 5.79 -0.79
C VAL A 16 6.69 5.77 -1.38
N GLY A 17 7.20 6.94 -1.77
CA GLY A 17 8.55 7.08 -2.30
C GLY A 17 9.63 6.66 -1.30
N MET A 18 9.45 6.98 -0.02
CA MET A 18 10.38 6.59 1.05
C MET A 18 10.38 5.08 1.32
N THR A 19 9.23 4.44 1.25
CA THR A 19 9.08 3.02 1.62
C THR A 19 9.29 2.07 0.47
N GLY A 20 9.22 2.56 -0.77
CA GLY A 20 9.16 1.72 -1.97
C GLY A 20 7.95 0.78 -2.00
N MET A 21 7.10 0.85 -0.99
CA MET A 21 5.90 0.04 -0.86
C MET A 21 4.72 0.81 -1.46
N GLY A 22 3.93 0.16 -2.27
CA GLY A 22 2.79 0.78 -2.91
C GLY A 22 1.80 1.38 -1.92
N GLY A 23 1.74 2.71 -1.79
CA GLY A 23 0.90 3.46 -0.86
C GLY A 23 -0.60 3.43 -1.11
N GLY A 24 -1.09 2.53 -1.96
CA GLY A 24 -2.52 2.40 -2.25
C GLY A 24 -3.38 2.14 -1.01
N SER A 25 -2.81 1.57 0.05
CA SER A 25 -3.56 1.32 1.28
C SER A 25 -3.78 2.55 2.15
N LEU A 26 -3.07 3.68 1.91
CA LEU A 26 -3.20 4.89 2.73
C LEU A 26 -4.20 5.89 2.16
N MET A 27 -4.34 5.94 0.84
CA MET A 27 -5.21 6.93 0.21
C MET A 27 -6.69 6.62 0.46
N THR A 28 -7.10 5.35 0.38
CA THR A 28 -8.48 4.95 0.66
C THR A 28 -8.98 5.44 2.04
N PRO A 29 -8.30 5.18 3.18
CA PRO A 29 -8.76 5.71 4.46
C PRO A 29 -8.72 7.23 4.55
N ILE A 30 -7.80 7.92 3.88
CA ILE A 30 -7.77 9.38 3.82
C ILE A 30 -9.00 9.90 3.07
N LEU A 31 -9.35 9.30 1.93
CA LEU A 31 -10.54 9.69 1.17
C LEU A 31 -11.82 9.48 1.99
N ILE A 32 -11.95 8.38 2.72
CA ILE A 32 -13.12 8.10 3.55
C ILE A 32 -13.17 9.00 4.78
N LEU A 33 -12.09 9.05 5.58
CA LEU A 33 -12.09 9.63 6.92
C LEU A 33 -11.89 11.16 6.94
N VAL A 34 -11.14 11.67 5.95
CA VAL A 34 -10.79 13.11 5.88
C VAL A 34 -11.65 13.83 4.86
N PHE A 35 -11.87 13.22 3.70
CA PHE A 35 -12.63 13.86 2.62
C PHE A 35 -14.11 13.44 2.58
N GLY A 36 -14.53 12.45 3.37
CA GLY A 36 -15.92 12.02 3.47
C GLY A 36 -16.45 11.28 2.25
N PHE A 37 -15.55 10.67 1.47
CA PHE A 37 -15.93 9.88 0.30
C PHE A 37 -16.69 8.63 0.70
N ASP A 38 -17.65 8.25 -0.12
CA ASP A 38 -18.22 6.91 -0.05
C ASP A 38 -17.12 5.85 -0.20
N ALA A 39 -17.19 4.76 0.56
CA ALA A 39 -16.16 3.73 0.55
C ALA A 39 -15.91 3.16 -0.85
N LYS A 40 -16.97 2.99 -1.66
CA LYS A 40 -16.89 2.51 -3.04
C LYS A 40 -16.13 3.47 -3.94
N VAL A 41 -16.46 4.76 -3.87
CA VAL A 41 -15.81 5.81 -4.66
C VAL A 41 -14.37 6.03 -4.19
N ALA A 42 -14.12 5.97 -2.88
CA ALA A 42 -12.77 6.06 -2.33
C ALA A 42 -11.86 4.93 -2.85
N VAL A 43 -12.37 3.69 -2.88
CA VAL A 43 -11.63 2.52 -3.39
C VAL A 43 -11.33 2.68 -4.88
N GLY A 44 -12.31 2.98 -5.71
CA GLY A 44 -12.10 3.14 -7.16
C GLY A 44 -11.16 4.29 -7.49
N THR A 45 -11.32 5.43 -6.79
CA THR A 45 -10.46 6.62 -6.94
C THR A 45 -9.01 6.31 -6.56
N ASP A 46 -8.79 5.61 -5.43
CA ASP A 46 -7.46 5.21 -4.98
C ASP A 46 -6.81 4.21 -5.94
N ILE A 47 -7.56 3.22 -6.43
CA ILE A 47 -7.06 2.23 -7.39
C ILE A 47 -6.55 2.94 -8.65
N LEU A 48 -7.35 3.81 -9.26
CA LEU A 48 -6.97 4.48 -10.50
C LEU A 48 -5.86 5.51 -10.27
N HIS A 49 -5.89 6.28 -9.18
CA HIS A 49 -4.79 7.14 -8.75
C HIS A 49 -3.49 6.33 -8.59
N GLY A 50 -3.58 5.18 -7.89
CA GLY A 50 -2.48 4.25 -7.67
C GLY A 50 -1.90 3.70 -8.98
N ALA A 51 -2.73 3.39 -9.97
CA ALA A 51 -2.31 2.93 -11.28
C ALA A 51 -1.34 3.91 -11.94
N VAL A 52 -1.69 5.20 -11.92
CA VAL A 52 -0.88 6.25 -12.54
C VAL A 52 0.47 6.40 -11.83
N PHE A 53 0.49 6.70 -10.54
CA PHE A 53 1.76 7.02 -9.89
C PHE A 53 2.68 5.81 -9.70
N LYS A 54 2.12 4.58 -9.52
CA LYS A 54 2.93 3.35 -9.45
C LYS A 54 3.57 2.97 -10.78
N SER A 55 3.00 3.40 -11.90
CA SER A 55 3.62 3.21 -13.22
C SER A 55 4.99 3.90 -13.30
N PHE A 56 5.14 5.09 -12.71
CA PHE A 56 6.43 5.77 -12.62
C PHE A 56 7.42 4.99 -11.75
N GLY A 57 6.98 4.45 -10.62
CA GLY A 57 7.78 3.59 -9.75
C GLY A 57 8.21 2.30 -10.44
N ALA A 58 7.30 1.63 -11.13
CA ALA A 58 7.56 0.40 -11.87
C ALA A 58 8.59 0.63 -12.99
N MET A 59 8.46 1.72 -13.75
CA MET A 59 9.40 2.09 -14.80
C MET A 59 10.80 2.31 -14.22
N ARG A 60 10.94 3.05 -13.13
CA ARG A 60 12.23 3.28 -12.46
C ARG A 60 12.86 1.97 -11.97
N HIS A 61 12.10 1.10 -11.30
CA HIS A 61 12.59 -0.18 -10.82
C HIS A 61 12.97 -1.13 -11.95
N ARG A 62 12.27 -1.06 -13.08
CA ARG A 62 12.64 -1.81 -14.29
C ARG A 62 13.98 -1.35 -14.85
N MET A 63 14.25 -0.04 -14.89
CA MET A 63 15.55 0.51 -15.32
C MET A 63 16.69 0.11 -14.36
N LEU A 64 16.40 -0.04 -13.06
CA LEU A 64 17.36 -0.48 -12.05
C LEU A 64 17.60 -2.00 -12.03
N GLY A 65 16.93 -2.78 -12.89
CA GLY A 65 17.07 -4.24 -12.95
C GLY A 65 16.55 -4.99 -11.72
N THR A 66 15.73 -4.35 -10.89
CA THR A 66 15.20 -4.90 -9.63
C THR A 66 13.84 -5.57 -9.78
N VAL A 67 13.39 -5.81 -11.01
CA VAL A 67 12.08 -6.40 -11.31
C VAL A 67 12.22 -7.84 -11.76
N HIS A 68 11.50 -8.77 -11.13
CA HIS A 68 11.35 -10.13 -11.61
C HIS A 68 10.07 -10.23 -12.48
N ALA A 69 10.16 -9.76 -13.73
CA ALA A 69 9.01 -9.61 -14.62
C ALA A 69 8.21 -10.91 -14.85
N ARG A 70 8.89 -12.07 -14.95
CA ARG A 70 8.20 -13.37 -15.13
C ARG A 70 7.31 -13.72 -13.93
N LEU A 71 7.74 -13.43 -12.70
CA LEU A 71 6.93 -13.63 -11.49
C LEU A 71 5.72 -12.72 -11.51
N ALA A 72 5.91 -11.43 -11.80
CA ALA A 72 4.81 -10.47 -11.92
C ALA A 72 3.76 -10.91 -12.95
N LEU A 73 4.19 -11.43 -14.12
CA LEU A 73 3.26 -11.92 -15.13
C LEU A 73 2.44 -13.13 -14.67
N TRP A 74 3.05 -14.11 -13.97
CA TRP A 74 2.30 -15.23 -13.42
C TRP A 74 1.31 -14.78 -12.33
N MET A 75 1.69 -13.82 -11.50
CA MET A 75 0.76 -13.22 -10.53
C MET A 75 -0.39 -12.50 -11.23
N LEU A 76 -0.14 -11.77 -12.34
CA LEU A 76 -1.18 -11.08 -13.12
C LEU A 76 -2.23 -12.03 -13.71
N LEU A 77 -1.82 -13.24 -14.13
CA LEU A 77 -2.78 -14.24 -14.63
C LEU A 77 -3.87 -14.60 -13.61
N GLY A 78 -3.52 -14.61 -12.32
CA GLY A 78 -4.50 -14.83 -11.26
C GLY A 78 -5.19 -13.52 -10.81
N SER A 79 -4.42 -12.45 -10.68
CA SER A 79 -4.92 -11.23 -10.05
C SER A 79 -5.85 -10.42 -10.94
N VAL A 80 -5.60 -10.36 -12.24
CA VAL A 80 -6.45 -9.59 -13.16
C VAL A 80 -7.88 -10.12 -13.18
N PRO A 81 -8.16 -11.42 -13.48
CA PRO A 81 -9.54 -11.89 -13.52
C PRO A 81 -10.24 -11.79 -12.17
N LEU A 82 -9.54 -12.11 -11.07
CA LEU A 82 -10.16 -12.06 -9.75
C LEU A 82 -10.33 -10.63 -9.23
N SER A 83 -9.50 -9.67 -9.66
CA SER A 83 -9.73 -8.27 -9.36
C SER A 83 -11.00 -7.72 -10.01
N LEU A 84 -11.31 -8.15 -11.25
CA LEU A 84 -12.56 -7.78 -11.91
C LEU A 84 -13.78 -8.34 -11.17
N VAL A 85 -13.69 -9.56 -10.64
CA VAL A 85 -14.73 -10.13 -9.75
C VAL A 85 -14.86 -9.29 -8.48
N GLY A 86 -13.73 -8.88 -7.85
CA GLY A 86 -13.74 -8.00 -6.69
C GLY A 86 -14.41 -6.65 -6.98
N VAL A 87 -14.08 -6.03 -8.12
CA VAL A 87 -14.71 -4.77 -8.58
C VAL A 87 -16.21 -4.96 -8.79
N GLN A 88 -16.63 -6.05 -9.45
CA GLN A 88 -18.03 -6.31 -9.68
C GLN A 88 -18.82 -6.45 -8.38
N ILE A 89 -18.26 -7.16 -7.40
CA ILE A 89 -18.87 -7.26 -6.06
C ILE A 89 -18.92 -5.88 -5.38
N ALA A 90 -17.81 -5.12 -5.38
CA ALA A 90 -17.78 -3.76 -4.82
C ALA A 90 -18.86 -2.87 -5.44
N SER A 91 -19.04 -2.97 -6.75
CA SER A 91 -20.00 -2.16 -7.50
C SER A 91 -21.46 -2.60 -7.27
N SER A 92 -21.69 -3.90 -7.01
CA SER A 92 -23.03 -4.44 -6.74
C SER A 92 -23.50 -4.20 -5.31
N LEU A 93 -22.59 -3.93 -4.37
CA LEU A 93 -22.97 -3.54 -3.00
C LEU A 93 -23.62 -2.16 -3.06
N GLY A 94 -24.86 -2.06 -2.58
CA GLY A 94 -25.68 -0.87 -2.65
C GLY A 94 -25.05 0.35 -1.99
N ASP A 95 -25.46 1.53 -2.43
CA ASP A 95 -25.01 2.80 -1.87
C ASP A 95 -25.54 2.96 -0.45
N GLY A 96 -24.64 2.94 0.53
CA GLY A 96 -24.80 3.60 1.84
C GLY A 96 -25.76 3.01 2.86
N THR A 97 -26.63 2.04 2.53
CA THR A 97 -27.69 1.65 3.47
C THR A 97 -27.23 0.73 4.60
N ASP A 98 -26.22 -0.11 4.40
CA ASP A 98 -25.84 -1.10 5.43
C ASP A 98 -24.40 -0.99 5.92
N GLY A 99 -23.60 -0.06 5.42
CA GLY A 99 -22.18 0.07 5.77
C GLY A 99 -21.35 -1.17 5.42
N THR A 100 -21.87 -2.08 4.59
CA THR A 100 -21.20 -3.35 4.27
C THR A 100 -19.87 -3.10 3.56
N MET A 101 -19.86 -2.24 2.53
CA MET A 101 -18.62 -1.89 1.83
C MET A 101 -17.62 -1.22 2.78
N THR A 102 -18.07 -0.33 3.64
CA THR A 102 -17.27 0.34 4.66
C THR A 102 -16.65 -0.67 5.63
N ARG A 103 -17.42 -1.68 6.08
CA ARG A 103 -16.91 -2.76 6.94
C ARG A 103 -15.89 -3.64 6.24
N ILE A 104 -16.13 -3.99 4.97
CA ILE A 104 -15.20 -4.78 4.16
C ILE A 104 -13.86 -4.03 4.02
N VAL A 105 -13.90 -2.76 3.63
CA VAL A 105 -12.70 -1.92 3.50
C VAL A 105 -11.98 -1.78 4.84
N GLY A 106 -12.70 -1.48 5.92
CA GLY A 106 -12.12 -1.35 7.25
C GLY A 106 -11.46 -2.65 7.74
N SER A 107 -12.10 -3.80 7.51
CA SER A 107 -11.53 -5.11 7.84
C SER A 107 -10.28 -5.41 7.01
N ALA A 108 -10.29 -5.10 5.72
CA ALA A 108 -9.12 -5.26 4.85
C ALA A 108 -7.96 -4.36 5.30
N LEU A 109 -8.23 -3.13 5.75
CA LEU A 109 -7.23 -2.22 6.31
C LEU A 109 -6.61 -2.76 7.59
N ILE A 110 -7.41 -3.34 8.50
CA ILE A 110 -6.91 -3.99 9.72
C ILE A 110 -5.99 -5.15 9.34
N LEU A 111 -6.44 -6.04 8.48
CA LEU A 111 -5.64 -7.20 8.04
C LEU A 111 -4.37 -6.77 7.30
N GLY A 112 -4.47 -5.77 6.42
CA GLY A 112 -3.33 -5.19 5.73
C GLY A 112 -2.33 -4.56 6.70
N GLY A 113 -2.81 -3.80 7.68
CA GLY A 113 -1.98 -3.18 8.72
C GLY A 113 -1.28 -4.21 9.60
N VAL A 114 -1.98 -5.26 10.03
CA VAL A 114 -1.38 -6.39 10.74
C VAL A 114 -0.32 -7.07 9.87
N GLY A 115 -0.61 -7.30 8.59
CA GLY A 115 0.36 -7.85 7.63
C GLY A 115 1.64 -6.99 7.52
N PHE A 116 1.51 -5.66 7.55
CA PHE A 116 2.66 -4.74 7.59
C PHE A 116 3.48 -4.90 8.87
N LEU A 117 2.81 -4.98 10.01
CA LEU A 117 3.49 -5.18 11.30
C LEU A 117 4.23 -6.51 11.32
N VAL A 118 3.59 -7.60 10.89
CA VAL A 118 4.21 -8.94 10.79
C VAL A 118 5.42 -8.90 9.85
N LYS A 119 5.28 -8.29 8.66
CA LYS A 119 6.39 -8.15 7.69
C LYS A 119 7.61 -7.42 8.27
N THR A 120 7.39 -6.51 9.23
CA THR A 120 8.48 -5.77 9.88
C THR A 120 9.40 -6.65 10.72
N PHE A 121 8.85 -7.73 11.28
CA PHE A 121 9.60 -8.69 12.11
C PHE A 121 10.16 -9.86 11.31
N LEU A 122 9.69 -10.06 10.07
CA LEU A 122 10.20 -11.10 9.18
C LEU A 122 11.41 -10.54 8.40
N THR A 123 12.60 -10.96 8.79
CA THR A 123 13.82 -10.67 8.05
C THR A 123 14.07 -11.76 7.02
N GLY A 124 13.78 -11.47 5.75
CA GLY A 124 14.18 -12.34 4.66
C GLY A 124 15.69 -12.23 4.43
N HIS A 125 16.41 -13.30 4.64
CA HIS A 125 17.77 -13.48 4.14
C HIS A 125 17.64 -14.11 2.76
N ALA A 126 17.78 -13.31 1.72
CA ALA A 126 17.87 -13.82 0.37
C ALA A 126 19.17 -13.34 -0.24
N ASP A 127 19.92 -14.26 -0.81
CA ASP A 127 21.10 -13.96 -1.60
C ASP A 127 20.69 -13.33 -2.93
N ASP A 128 21.55 -12.50 -3.52
CA ASP A 128 21.33 -11.91 -4.85
C ASP A 128 21.43 -12.95 -6.01
N ALA A 129 21.41 -14.23 -5.68
CA ALA A 129 21.44 -15.30 -6.64
C ALA A 129 20.28 -15.22 -7.64
N PRO A 130 20.49 -15.59 -8.90
CA PRO A 130 19.44 -15.64 -9.90
C PRO A 130 18.35 -16.64 -9.49
N PHE A 131 17.15 -16.16 -9.23
CA PHE A 131 16.00 -17.01 -8.92
C PHE A 131 15.30 -17.43 -10.23
N LEU A 132 15.23 -18.73 -10.49
CA LEU A 132 14.54 -19.32 -11.63
C LEU A 132 13.21 -19.93 -11.17
N LEU A 133 12.10 -19.45 -11.75
CA LEU A 133 10.75 -19.95 -11.47
C LEU A 133 10.56 -21.39 -11.92
N LYS A 134 10.36 -22.30 -10.97
CA LYS A 134 9.94 -23.68 -11.21
C LYS A 134 8.43 -23.74 -11.52
N PRO A 135 7.92 -24.84 -12.11
CA PRO A 135 6.49 -25.00 -12.38
C PRO A 135 5.60 -24.80 -11.13
N ARG A 136 6.02 -25.31 -9.98
CA ARG A 136 5.32 -25.11 -8.70
C ARG A 136 5.23 -23.63 -8.31
N ASP A 137 6.31 -22.86 -8.50
CA ASP A 137 6.38 -21.45 -8.15
C ASP A 137 5.39 -20.63 -9.00
N ARG A 138 5.16 -21.04 -10.25
CA ARG A 138 4.19 -20.41 -11.15
C ARG A 138 2.76 -20.60 -10.66
N VAL A 139 2.40 -21.83 -10.26
CA VAL A 139 1.07 -22.14 -9.70
C VAL A 139 0.83 -21.34 -8.42
N VAL A 140 1.82 -21.27 -7.54
CA VAL A 140 1.74 -20.48 -6.31
C VAL A 140 1.63 -18.98 -6.62
N ALA A 141 2.34 -18.48 -7.63
CA ALA A 141 2.22 -17.09 -8.08
C ALA A 141 0.80 -16.76 -8.56
N VAL A 142 0.19 -17.65 -9.36
CA VAL A 142 -1.20 -17.48 -9.80
C VAL A 142 -2.16 -17.49 -8.62
N ALA A 143 -1.99 -18.38 -7.64
CA ALA A 143 -2.84 -18.44 -6.45
C ALA A 143 -2.71 -17.18 -5.57
N ILE A 144 -1.47 -16.71 -5.32
CA ILE A 144 -1.23 -15.44 -4.64
C ILE A 144 -1.88 -14.28 -5.42
N GLY A 145 -1.71 -14.29 -6.74
CA GLY A 145 -2.34 -13.34 -7.64
C GLY A 145 -3.85 -13.33 -7.48
N ALA A 146 -4.48 -14.49 -7.55
CA ALA A 146 -5.93 -14.64 -7.47
C ALA A 146 -6.51 -14.07 -6.16
N ILE A 147 -5.96 -14.49 -5.03
CA ILE A 147 -6.40 -14.03 -3.70
C ILE A 147 -6.17 -12.51 -3.55
N GLY A 148 -4.95 -12.07 -3.82
CA GLY A 148 -4.60 -10.66 -3.66
C GLY A 148 -5.32 -9.75 -4.67
N GLY A 149 -5.51 -10.22 -5.91
CA GLY A 149 -6.26 -9.49 -6.94
C GLY A 149 -7.70 -9.28 -6.56
N PHE A 150 -8.37 -10.31 -6.05
CA PHE A 150 -9.73 -10.21 -5.52
C PHE A 150 -9.83 -9.14 -4.40
N VAL A 151 -8.95 -9.22 -3.41
CA VAL A 151 -8.92 -8.27 -2.28
C VAL A 151 -8.64 -6.85 -2.78
N VAL A 152 -7.67 -6.66 -3.67
CA VAL A 152 -7.34 -5.33 -4.22
C VAL A 152 -8.49 -4.76 -5.04
N GLY A 153 -9.11 -5.55 -5.92
CA GLY A 153 -10.25 -5.09 -6.72
C GLY A 153 -11.44 -4.69 -5.85
N LEU A 154 -11.65 -5.39 -4.74
CA LEU A 154 -12.75 -5.12 -3.81
C LEU A 154 -12.48 -3.92 -2.89
N THR A 155 -11.22 -3.71 -2.46
CA THR A 155 -10.92 -2.81 -1.32
C THR A 155 -9.79 -1.82 -1.56
N SER A 156 -9.08 -1.90 -2.67
CA SER A 156 -7.79 -1.22 -2.93
C SER A 156 -6.65 -1.64 -1.98
N VAL A 157 -6.94 -2.32 -0.89
CA VAL A 157 -5.98 -2.74 0.11
C VAL A 157 -5.25 -4.01 -0.33
N GLY A 158 -3.94 -4.04 -0.20
CA GLY A 158 -3.15 -5.25 -0.48
C GLY A 158 -2.10 -5.08 -1.56
N SER A 159 -2.21 -4.10 -2.47
CA SER A 159 -1.12 -3.79 -3.37
C SER A 159 0.03 -3.16 -2.57
N GLY A 160 1.12 -3.91 -2.40
CA GLY A 160 2.27 -3.51 -1.59
C GLY A 160 2.35 -4.19 -0.20
N THR A 161 1.22 -4.49 0.42
CA THR A 161 1.19 -5.21 1.70
C THR A 161 1.10 -6.72 1.49
N PHE A 162 -0.03 -7.17 0.97
CA PHE A 162 -0.29 -8.60 0.78
C PHE A 162 0.71 -9.23 -0.21
N PHE A 163 0.87 -8.64 -1.40
CA PHE A 163 1.78 -9.19 -2.40
C PHE A 163 3.23 -9.17 -1.94
N GLY A 164 3.67 -8.06 -1.33
CA GLY A 164 5.02 -7.96 -0.80
C GLY A 164 5.29 -8.94 0.34
N LEU A 165 4.30 -9.19 1.24
CA LEU A 165 4.42 -10.20 2.30
C LEU A 165 4.42 -11.60 1.72
N ALA A 166 3.50 -11.91 0.81
CA ALA A 166 3.42 -13.22 0.18
C ALA A 166 4.71 -13.56 -0.59
N MET A 167 5.25 -12.60 -1.35
CA MET A 167 6.52 -12.79 -2.04
C MET A 167 7.69 -12.99 -1.07
N LEU A 168 7.71 -12.26 0.05
CA LEU A 168 8.75 -12.41 1.07
C LEU A 168 8.76 -13.80 1.73
N LEU A 169 7.57 -14.37 1.95
CA LEU A 169 7.43 -15.67 2.59
C LEU A 169 7.67 -16.85 1.66
N VAL A 170 7.36 -16.67 0.38
CA VAL A 170 7.32 -17.79 -0.58
C VAL A 170 8.55 -17.84 -1.48
N TYR A 171 9.11 -16.68 -1.85
CA TYR A 171 10.19 -16.62 -2.83
C TYR A 171 11.51 -16.11 -2.24
N PRO A 172 12.65 -16.69 -2.60
CA PRO A 172 13.96 -16.25 -2.14
C PRO A 172 14.40 -15.00 -2.92
N LEU A 173 13.67 -13.90 -2.77
CA LEU A 173 13.94 -12.62 -3.41
C LEU A 173 14.43 -11.61 -2.38
N THR A 174 15.40 -10.79 -2.77
CA THR A 174 15.82 -9.65 -1.96
C THR A 174 14.67 -8.64 -1.80
N ALA A 175 14.66 -7.89 -0.70
CA ALA A 175 13.64 -6.87 -0.45
C ALA A 175 13.50 -5.88 -1.62
N ARG A 176 14.62 -5.52 -2.26
CA ARG A 176 14.64 -4.63 -3.42
C ARG A 176 13.94 -5.26 -4.65
N LYS A 177 14.16 -6.56 -4.90
CA LYS A 177 13.49 -7.29 -5.99
C LYS A 177 12.00 -7.48 -5.71
N ILE A 178 11.63 -7.71 -4.45
CA ILE A 178 10.21 -7.79 -4.03
C ILE A 178 9.51 -6.47 -4.34
N VAL A 179 10.06 -5.34 -3.91
CA VAL A 179 9.49 -4.01 -4.15
C VAL A 179 9.33 -3.71 -5.63
N GLY A 180 10.38 -3.94 -6.43
CA GLY A 180 10.32 -3.69 -7.87
C GLY A 180 9.31 -4.60 -8.59
N THR A 181 9.22 -5.86 -8.20
CA THR A 181 8.27 -6.83 -8.76
C THR A 181 6.83 -6.49 -8.38
N ASP A 182 6.61 -6.11 -7.12
CA ASP A 182 5.31 -5.66 -6.63
C ASP A 182 4.83 -4.40 -7.35
N LEU A 183 5.70 -3.40 -7.52
CA LEU A 183 5.34 -2.17 -8.24
C LEU A 183 4.94 -2.43 -9.70
N LEU A 184 5.66 -3.31 -10.41
CA LEU A 184 5.29 -3.67 -11.79
C LEU A 184 3.95 -4.41 -11.82
N HIS A 185 3.79 -5.41 -10.96
CA HIS A 185 2.55 -6.18 -10.83
C HIS A 185 1.37 -5.27 -10.46
N ALA A 186 1.53 -4.45 -9.40
CA ALA A 186 0.49 -3.55 -8.94
C ALA A 186 0.12 -2.50 -10.00
N ALA A 187 1.08 -1.89 -10.69
CA ALA A 187 0.78 -0.94 -11.75
C ALA A 187 -0.14 -1.56 -12.81
N ALA A 188 0.23 -2.74 -13.34
CA ALA A 188 -0.57 -3.41 -14.35
C ALA A 188 -1.96 -3.83 -13.83
N LEU A 189 -2.04 -4.41 -12.63
CA LEU A 189 -3.29 -4.80 -11.99
C LEU A 189 -4.22 -3.62 -11.78
N LEU A 190 -3.69 -2.51 -11.23
CA LEU A 190 -4.49 -1.34 -10.88
C LEU A 190 -5.02 -0.59 -12.10
N TRP A 191 -4.33 -0.64 -13.25
CA TRP A 191 -4.89 -0.11 -14.50
C TRP A 191 -6.15 -0.87 -14.92
N VAL A 192 -6.16 -2.19 -14.83
CA VAL A 192 -7.33 -3.01 -15.18
C VAL A 192 -8.46 -2.83 -14.17
N ALA A 193 -8.16 -2.95 -12.88
CA ALA A 193 -9.16 -2.77 -11.82
C ALA A 193 -9.70 -1.33 -11.79
N GLY A 194 -8.84 -0.32 -11.95
CA GLY A 194 -9.23 1.09 -11.98
C GLY A 194 -10.08 1.45 -13.19
N ALA A 195 -9.76 0.93 -14.36
CA ALA A 195 -10.61 1.08 -15.54
C ALA A 195 -11.99 0.44 -15.32
N SER A 196 -12.04 -0.72 -14.69
CA SER A 196 -13.30 -1.38 -14.34
C SER A 196 -14.12 -0.55 -13.33
N HIS A 197 -13.51 -0.01 -12.27
CA HIS A 197 -14.18 0.90 -11.33
C HIS A 197 -14.68 2.18 -12.02
N LEU A 198 -13.89 2.72 -12.97
CA LEU A 198 -14.29 3.89 -13.75
C LEU A 198 -15.53 3.60 -14.60
N LEU A 199 -15.61 2.44 -15.24
CA LEU A 199 -16.77 2.02 -16.03
C LEU A 199 -18.04 1.85 -15.18
N HIS A 200 -17.88 1.51 -13.90
CA HIS A 200 -19.00 1.41 -12.96
C HIS A 200 -19.34 2.75 -12.25
N GLY A 201 -18.70 3.86 -12.63
CA GLY A 201 -18.95 5.17 -12.02
C GLY A 201 -18.41 5.35 -10.59
N ASN A 202 -17.54 4.46 -10.13
CA ASN A 202 -16.98 4.46 -8.77
C ASN A 202 -15.66 5.24 -8.67
N VAL A 203 -15.45 6.29 -9.49
CA VAL A 203 -14.19 7.03 -9.55
C VAL A 203 -14.45 8.52 -9.61
N ASP A 204 -13.77 9.29 -8.78
CA ASP A 204 -13.73 10.74 -8.87
C ASP A 204 -12.45 11.19 -9.60
N LEU A 205 -12.59 11.50 -10.89
CA LEU A 205 -11.49 11.96 -11.74
C LEU A 205 -10.96 13.34 -11.31
N HIS A 206 -11.82 14.19 -10.72
CA HIS A 206 -11.40 15.48 -10.21
C HIS A 206 -10.45 15.33 -9.03
N ALA A 207 -10.81 14.47 -8.07
CA ALA A 207 -9.94 14.15 -6.95
C ALA A 207 -8.60 13.55 -7.44
N ILE A 208 -8.63 12.61 -8.41
CA ILE A 208 -7.41 12.01 -8.98
C ILE A 208 -6.49 13.08 -9.56
N ALA A 209 -7.01 14.01 -10.36
CA ALA A 209 -6.19 15.04 -10.98
C ALA A 209 -5.43 15.87 -9.94
N TRP A 210 -6.11 16.29 -8.86
CA TRP A 210 -5.48 17.06 -7.79
C TRP A 210 -4.54 16.23 -6.91
N LEU A 211 -4.89 14.98 -6.63
CA LEU A 211 -4.02 14.05 -5.91
C LEU A 211 -2.71 13.81 -6.68
N LEU A 212 -2.76 13.67 -8.01
CA LEU A 212 -1.57 13.42 -8.84
C LEU A 212 -0.62 14.61 -8.85
N ILE A 213 -1.13 15.85 -8.83
CA ILE A 213 -0.32 17.07 -8.73
C ILE A 213 0.58 17.01 -7.46
N GLY A 214 0.06 16.48 -6.38
CA GLY A 214 0.82 16.28 -5.14
C GLY A 214 1.65 15.01 -5.14
N SER A 215 1.06 13.87 -5.49
CA SER A 215 1.68 12.56 -5.29
C SER A 215 2.86 12.29 -6.22
N ILE A 216 2.85 12.81 -7.45
CA ILE A 216 3.98 12.64 -8.37
C ILE A 216 5.25 13.33 -7.82
N PRO A 217 5.26 14.64 -7.50
CA PRO A 217 6.44 15.25 -6.87
C PRO A 217 6.74 14.65 -5.50
N GLY A 218 5.71 14.27 -4.73
CA GLY A 218 5.88 13.60 -3.45
C GLY A 218 6.68 12.30 -3.56
N VAL A 219 6.32 11.42 -4.49
CA VAL A 219 7.04 10.15 -4.73
C VAL A 219 8.49 10.38 -5.16
N LEU A 220 8.72 11.35 -6.02
CA LEU A 220 10.08 11.67 -6.48
C LEU A 220 10.95 12.17 -5.32
N LEU A 221 10.45 13.05 -4.48
CA LEU A 221 11.14 13.54 -3.29
C LEU A 221 11.33 12.43 -2.24
N GLY A 222 10.27 11.67 -1.97
CA GLY A 222 10.32 10.57 -1.00
C GLY A 222 11.33 9.50 -1.37
N SER A 223 11.46 9.17 -2.64
CA SER A 223 12.46 8.21 -3.12
C SER A 223 13.91 8.65 -2.87
N GLN A 224 14.17 9.96 -2.87
CA GLN A 224 15.47 10.53 -2.53
C GLN A 224 15.72 10.54 -1.01
N MET A 225 14.65 10.66 -0.20
CA MET A 225 14.75 10.67 1.27
C MET A 225 14.85 9.27 1.88
N SER A 226 14.53 8.23 1.12
CA SER A 226 14.53 6.81 1.56
C SER A 226 15.86 6.36 2.22
N ILE A 227 16.96 7.05 1.94
CA ILE A 227 18.30 6.72 2.48
C ILE A 227 18.45 7.11 3.95
N LYS A 228 17.61 8.02 4.48
CA LYS A 228 17.80 8.66 5.79
C LYS A 228 16.91 8.12 6.91
N VAL A 229 15.82 7.44 6.59
CA VAL A 229 14.84 6.98 7.59
C VAL A 229 14.89 5.46 7.73
N PRO A 230 14.92 4.92 8.97
CA PRO A 230 14.90 3.48 9.19
C PRO A 230 13.61 2.86 8.62
N GLU A 231 13.75 1.95 7.68
CA GLU A 231 12.61 1.30 7.00
C GLU A 231 11.64 0.63 7.99
N ARG A 232 12.17 0.07 9.09
CA ARG A 232 11.36 -0.54 10.16
C ARG A 232 10.40 0.45 10.81
N ALA A 233 10.87 1.67 11.12
CA ALA A 233 10.04 2.68 11.76
C ALA A 233 8.86 3.10 10.86
N LEU A 234 9.13 3.28 9.58
CA LEU A 234 8.10 3.60 8.59
C LEU A 234 7.07 2.47 8.46
N ARG A 235 7.51 1.22 8.38
CA ARG A 235 6.60 0.05 8.30
C ARG A 235 5.71 -0.05 9.53
N VAL A 236 6.26 0.14 10.73
CA VAL A 236 5.46 0.12 11.96
C VAL A 236 4.46 1.26 11.96
N ALA A 237 4.88 2.48 11.63
CA ALA A 237 3.98 3.63 11.57
C ALA A 237 2.82 3.39 10.58
N PHE A 238 3.10 2.87 9.41
CA PHE A 238 2.07 2.51 8.42
C PHE A 238 1.14 1.43 8.93
N GLY A 239 1.67 0.34 9.46
CA GLY A 239 0.85 -0.75 10.00
C GLY A 239 -0.11 -0.25 11.07
N VAL A 240 0.38 0.58 12.00
CA VAL A 240 -0.44 1.20 13.04
C VAL A 240 -1.50 2.12 12.45
N VAL A 241 -1.15 3.01 11.53
CA VAL A 241 -2.12 3.92 10.88
C VAL A 241 -3.20 3.14 10.15
N LEU A 242 -2.86 2.08 9.43
CA LEU A 242 -3.84 1.24 8.73
C LEU A 242 -4.79 0.53 9.70
N VAL A 243 -4.27 -0.06 10.77
CA VAL A 243 -5.10 -0.73 11.80
C VAL A 243 -6.05 0.28 12.44
N LEU A 244 -5.54 1.43 12.88
CA LEU A 244 -6.35 2.46 13.52
C LEU A 244 -7.42 3.03 12.58
N SER A 245 -7.06 3.28 11.32
CA SER A 245 -8.00 3.72 10.29
C SER A 245 -9.08 2.66 10.03
N GLY A 246 -8.69 1.40 9.94
CA GLY A 246 -9.63 0.29 9.76
C GLY A 246 -10.60 0.16 10.94
N ILE A 247 -10.13 0.25 12.18
CA ILE A 247 -10.95 0.25 13.39
C ILE A 247 -11.97 1.38 13.34
N LYS A 248 -11.56 2.57 12.93
CA LYS A 248 -12.45 3.74 12.82
C LYS A 248 -13.50 3.56 11.71
N ILE A 249 -13.09 3.02 10.55
CA ILE A 249 -13.96 2.78 9.40
C ILE A 249 -14.98 1.68 9.70
N VAL A 250 -14.59 0.61 10.41
CA VAL A 250 -15.53 -0.46 10.82
C VAL A 250 -16.59 0.06 11.81
N GLY A 251 -16.33 1.17 12.47
CA GLY A 251 -17.27 1.78 13.42
C GLY A 251 -17.27 1.08 14.79
N VAL A 252 -16.12 0.60 15.25
CA VAL A 252 -15.99 0.03 16.60
C VAL A 252 -16.37 1.07 17.65
N PRO A 253 -17.13 0.72 18.70
CA PRO A 253 -17.43 1.64 19.79
C PRO A 253 -16.16 2.29 20.34
N GLN A 254 -16.21 3.61 20.58
CA GLN A 254 -15.06 4.41 21.03
C GLN A 254 -13.84 4.42 20.08
N ALA A 255 -14.03 4.10 18.80
CA ALA A 255 -12.95 4.09 17.81
C ALA A 255 -12.14 5.40 17.78
N SER A 256 -12.79 6.56 17.94
CA SER A 256 -12.09 7.85 17.98
C SER A 256 -11.10 7.95 19.15
N LEU A 257 -11.46 7.44 20.33
CA LEU A 257 -10.58 7.40 21.49
C LEU A 257 -9.39 6.44 21.25
N ILE A 258 -9.68 5.25 20.71
CA ILE A 258 -8.65 4.25 20.35
C ILE A 258 -7.66 4.85 19.36
N VAL A 259 -8.14 5.57 18.35
CA VAL A 259 -7.29 6.22 17.33
C VAL A 259 -6.42 7.29 17.97
N VAL A 260 -6.98 8.17 18.80
CA VAL A 260 -6.20 9.22 19.47
C VAL A 260 -5.14 8.64 20.38
N ILE A 261 -5.47 7.66 21.20
CA ILE A 261 -4.51 6.97 22.07
C ILE A 261 -3.44 6.26 21.24
N GLY A 262 -3.85 5.52 20.23
CA GLY A 262 -2.92 4.78 19.37
C GLY A 262 -1.93 5.69 18.62
N LEU A 263 -2.40 6.83 18.11
CA LEU A 263 -1.55 7.83 17.47
C LEU A 263 -0.61 8.51 18.49
N ALA A 264 -1.09 8.82 19.69
CA ALA A 264 -0.27 9.40 20.74
C ALA A 264 0.84 8.44 21.19
N VAL A 265 0.52 7.16 21.40
CA VAL A 265 1.49 6.11 21.74
C VAL A 265 2.49 5.90 20.60
N GLY A 266 2.02 5.86 19.35
CA GLY A 266 2.88 5.73 18.18
C GLY A 266 3.85 6.90 18.03
N ALA A 267 3.37 8.14 18.20
CA ALA A 267 4.19 9.35 18.18
C ALA A 267 5.24 9.35 19.32
N LEU A 268 4.84 8.99 20.54
CA LEU A 268 5.75 8.88 21.68
C LEU A 268 6.82 7.81 21.43
N ALA A 269 6.44 6.64 20.94
CA ALA A 269 7.38 5.57 20.60
C ALA A 269 8.39 6.01 19.52
N LEU A 270 7.94 6.76 18.51
CA LEU A 270 8.80 7.30 17.47
C LEU A 270 9.78 8.34 18.03
N VAL A 271 9.32 9.24 18.89
CA VAL A 271 10.17 10.24 19.59
C VAL A 271 11.23 9.56 20.44
N VAL A 272 10.83 8.57 21.25
CA VAL A 272 11.78 7.81 22.10
C VAL A 272 12.81 7.06 21.24
N TYR A 273 12.36 6.44 20.14
CA TYR A 273 13.25 5.73 19.23
C TYR A 273 14.27 6.66 18.58
N THR A 274 13.84 7.81 18.05
CA THR A 274 14.72 8.80 17.42
C THR A 274 15.68 9.41 18.44
N ALA A 275 15.22 9.74 19.65
CA ALA A 275 16.06 10.25 20.72
C ALA A 275 17.15 9.24 21.10
N ARG A 276 16.81 7.95 21.26
CA ARG A 276 17.81 6.89 21.54
C ARG A 276 18.84 6.75 20.43
N GLN A 277 18.44 6.85 19.16
CA GLN A 277 19.39 6.80 18.04
C GLN A 277 20.34 8.00 18.00
N LEU A 278 19.85 9.20 18.31
CA LEU A 278 20.70 10.40 18.38
C LEU A 278 21.71 10.30 19.52
N LEU A 279 21.27 9.92 20.70
CA LEU A 279 22.15 9.73 21.87
C LEU A 279 23.22 8.65 21.63
N SER A 280 22.87 7.55 20.98
CA SER A 280 23.85 6.49 20.66
C SER A 280 24.91 6.94 19.65
N ARG A 281 24.58 7.87 18.75
CA ARG A 281 25.55 8.46 17.81
C ARG A 281 26.50 9.45 18.49
N GLU A 282 26.04 10.28 19.43
CA GLU A 282 26.87 11.19 20.18
C GLU A 282 27.91 10.45 21.06
N VAL A 283 27.48 9.33 21.69
CA VAL A 283 28.41 8.50 22.49
C VAL A 283 29.48 7.83 21.61
N ALA A 284 29.14 7.46 20.36
CA ALA A 284 30.09 6.83 19.43
C ALA A 284 31.08 7.84 18.81
N THR A 285 30.78 9.14 18.84
CA THR A 285 31.62 10.22 18.26
C THR A 285 32.42 11.00 19.32
N SER A 286 32.26 10.69 20.62
CA SER A 286 33.08 11.32 21.68
C SER A 286 34.51 10.78 21.62
N PRO A 287 35.53 11.62 21.38
CA PRO A 287 36.94 11.20 21.38
C PRO A 287 37.32 10.79 22.80
N LYS A 288 37.99 9.62 22.94
CA LYS A 288 38.63 9.17 24.17
C LYS A 288 39.90 9.99 24.41
#